data_a63399838f20e1c69891cfdbfa6fb440
#
_entry.id   a63399838f20e1c69891cfdbfa6fb440
#
_cell.length_a   1.000
_cell.length_b   1.000
_cell.length_c   1.000
_cell.angle_alpha   90.00
_cell.angle_beta   90.00
_cell.angle_gamma   90.00
#
_symmetry.space_group_name_H-M   'P 1'
#
loop_
_entity.id
_entity.type
_entity.pdbx_description
1 polymer ?
#
loop_
_entity_poly.entity_id
_entity_poly.type
_entity_poly.pdbx_seq_one_letter_code
_entity_poly.pdbx_strand_id
1 'polypeptide(L)'
;RPWKAEQLGGGYRVSSWVEKTAYEAAAAVIAVSEGMRQDVLKSYPSIDPAKVKVVHNGIDSQLWQPNHDLDTVRSHGVDPDKPSVIFVGRITRQKGLPYLLRACRELPPDVQVVLLAGAPDTPEIMAEVEGLTEELRTTRAGVVWIPEMLPRAQVTAMLTAATVFACPSVYEPLGIVNLEAMACELPVVATATGGIPEVVVDGETGWLVPIEQVEDGTGTPVDPDTFVADLAEALNAAVSDQARARAFGLAGRARAVDSFSWASIGDRTLEVYKSVLGA
;
A
#
# COMPACT_ATOMS: atom_id res chain seq x y z
N ARG A 1 0.88 -15.80 -9.68
CA ARG A 1 1.94 -15.47 -8.72
C ARG A 1 2.31 -16.70 -7.89
N PRO A 2 3.61 -16.96 -7.62
CA PRO A 2 4.05 -18.17 -6.91
C PRO A 2 3.37 -18.37 -5.55
N TRP A 3 3.26 -17.33 -4.72
CA TRP A 3 2.59 -17.41 -3.41
C TRP A 3 1.11 -17.81 -3.48
N LYS A 4 0.39 -17.46 -4.57
CA LYS A 4 -0.99 -17.95 -4.76
C LYS A 4 -1.03 -19.47 -5.02
N ALA A 5 -0.04 -19.99 -5.72
CA ALA A 5 0.07 -21.43 -5.93
C ALA A 5 0.37 -22.16 -4.62
N GLU A 6 1.22 -21.59 -3.76
CA GLU A 6 1.49 -22.11 -2.42
C GLU A 6 0.24 -22.09 -1.53
N GLN A 7 -0.48 -20.95 -1.47
CA GLN A 7 -1.69 -20.80 -0.68
C GLN A 7 -2.84 -21.72 -1.11
N LEU A 8 -3.05 -21.87 -2.42
CA LEU A 8 -4.18 -22.61 -2.97
C LEU A 8 -3.87 -24.08 -3.25
N GLY A 9 -2.60 -24.47 -3.30
CA GLY A 9 -2.18 -25.83 -3.61
C GLY A 9 -2.83 -26.37 -4.90
N GLY A 10 -3.50 -27.53 -4.82
CA GLY A 10 -4.21 -28.12 -5.96
C GLY A 10 -5.37 -27.27 -6.50
N GLY A 11 -5.93 -26.37 -5.69
CA GLY A 11 -6.99 -25.44 -6.09
C GLY A 11 -6.52 -24.33 -7.05
N TYR A 12 -5.21 -24.07 -7.13
CA TYR A 12 -4.65 -23.03 -8.00
C TYR A 12 -4.98 -23.25 -9.48
N ARG A 13 -4.94 -24.50 -9.96
CA ARG A 13 -5.27 -24.84 -11.35
C ARG A 13 -6.73 -24.56 -11.68
N VAL A 14 -7.63 -24.90 -10.75
CA VAL A 14 -9.07 -24.62 -10.89
C VAL A 14 -9.33 -23.14 -10.89
N SER A 15 -8.75 -22.40 -9.95
CA SER A 15 -8.85 -20.93 -9.88
C SER A 15 -8.37 -20.26 -11.17
N SER A 16 -7.20 -20.66 -11.69
CA SER A 16 -6.64 -20.10 -12.93
C SER A 16 -7.50 -20.44 -14.16
N TRP A 17 -8.09 -21.63 -14.20
CA TRP A 17 -9.00 -22.03 -15.28
C TRP A 17 -10.30 -21.21 -15.24
N VAL A 18 -10.90 -21.02 -14.06
CA VAL A 18 -12.11 -20.21 -13.88
C VAL A 18 -11.83 -18.75 -14.30
N GLU A 19 -10.73 -18.18 -13.82
CA GLU A 19 -10.34 -16.80 -14.13
C GLU A 19 -10.13 -16.61 -15.63
N LYS A 20 -9.36 -17.50 -16.28
CA LYS A 20 -9.16 -17.47 -17.74
C LYS A 20 -10.48 -17.54 -18.50
N THR A 21 -11.33 -18.50 -18.16
CA THR A 21 -12.63 -18.70 -18.84
C THR A 21 -13.53 -17.48 -18.69
N ALA A 22 -13.54 -16.87 -17.49
CA ALA A 22 -14.31 -15.66 -17.22
C ALA A 22 -13.81 -14.48 -18.07
N TYR A 23 -12.50 -14.28 -18.15
CA TYR A 23 -11.92 -13.19 -18.95
C TYR A 23 -12.15 -13.37 -20.45
N GLU A 24 -12.04 -14.60 -20.95
CA GLU A 24 -12.30 -14.90 -22.37
C GLU A 24 -13.77 -14.67 -22.74
N ALA A 25 -14.71 -15.04 -21.85
CA ALA A 25 -16.14 -14.90 -22.10
C ALA A 25 -16.67 -13.46 -21.88
N ALA A 26 -16.00 -12.64 -21.07
CA ALA A 26 -16.44 -11.29 -20.75
C ALA A 26 -16.41 -10.37 -21.98
N ALA A 27 -17.36 -9.45 -22.09
CA ALA A 27 -17.36 -8.39 -23.10
C ALA A 27 -16.25 -7.34 -22.82
N ALA A 28 -15.98 -7.04 -21.54
CA ALA A 28 -14.83 -6.28 -21.09
C ALA A 28 -14.31 -6.84 -19.75
N VAL A 29 -13.04 -6.63 -19.47
CA VAL A 29 -12.37 -6.95 -18.20
C VAL A 29 -11.87 -5.64 -17.61
N ILE A 30 -12.22 -5.35 -16.37
CA ILE A 30 -11.74 -4.17 -15.65
C ILE A 30 -10.52 -4.56 -14.82
N ALA A 31 -9.38 -3.93 -15.11
CA ALA A 31 -8.18 -3.96 -14.27
C ALA A 31 -8.14 -2.71 -13.40
N VAL A 32 -7.70 -2.85 -12.15
CA VAL A 32 -7.67 -1.74 -11.18
C VAL A 32 -6.49 -0.79 -11.35
N SER A 33 -5.57 -1.11 -12.25
CA SER A 33 -4.42 -0.28 -12.61
C SER A 33 -3.86 -0.73 -13.97
N GLU A 34 -3.02 0.09 -14.59
CA GLU A 34 -2.28 -0.32 -15.78
C GLU A 34 -1.29 -1.45 -15.45
N GLY A 35 -0.66 -1.40 -14.25
CA GLY A 35 0.17 -2.50 -13.76
C GLY A 35 -0.62 -3.83 -13.71
N MET A 36 -1.85 -3.82 -13.17
CA MET A 36 -2.71 -5.01 -13.15
C MET A 36 -3.14 -5.43 -14.57
N ARG A 37 -3.41 -4.46 -15.46
CA ARG A 37 -3.71 -4.75 -16.87
C ARG A 37 -2.58 -5.52 -17.53
N GLN A 38 -1.34 -5.09 -17.35
CA GLN A 38 -0.16 -5.78 -17.87
C GLN A 38 -0.02 -7.19 -17.28
N ASP A 39 -0.26 -7.34 -15.98
CA ASP A 39 -0.25 -8.66 -15.32
C ASP A 39 -1.30 -9.62 -15.90
N VAL A 40 -2.51 -9.13 -16.19
CA VAL A 40 -3.57 -9.92 -16.84
C VAL A 40 -3.15 -10.36 -18.23
N LEU A 41 -2.65 -9.44 -19.04
CA LEU A 41 -2.23 -9.73 -20.44
C LEU A 41 -1.02 -10.68 -20.47
N LYS A 42 -0.08 -10.52 -19.55
CA LYS A 42 1.08 -11.44 -19.43
C LYS A 42 0.65 -12.84 -18.99
N SER A 43 -0.32 -12.93 -18.07
CA SER A 43 -0.79 -14.22 -17.55
C SER A 43 -1.72 -14.95 -18.49
N TYR A 44 -2.47 -14.22 -19.31
CA TYR A 44 -3.49 -14.72 -20.24
C TYR A 44 -3.32 -14.12 -21.65
N PRO A 45 -2.27 -14.52 -22.39
CA PRO A 45 -1.95 -13.94 -23.71
C PRO A 45 -3.02 -14.13 -24.79
N SER A 46 -4.01 -15.01 -24.56
CA SER A 46 -5.15 -15.22 -25.45
C SER A 46 -6.22 -14.12 -25.37
N ILE A 47 -6.15 -13.24 -24.35
CA ILE A 47 -7.14 -12.18 -24.15
C ILE A 47 -6.79 -10.99 -25.06
N ASP A 48 -7.78 -10.51 -25.81
CA ASP A 48 -7.62 -9.27 -26.60
C ASP A 48 -7.32 -8.10 -25.66
N PRO A 49 -6.16 -7.41 -25.83
CA PRO A 49 -5.81 -6.25 -25.03
C PRO A 49 -6.86 -5.12 -25.03
N ALA A 50 -7.65 -5.01 -26.13
CA ALA A 50 -8.72 -4.02 -26.23
C ALA A 50 -9.89 -4.28 -25.27
N LYS A 51 -10.07 -5.52 -24.80
CA LYS A 51 -11.09 -5.89 -23.81
C LYS A 51 -10.70 -5.47 -22.38
N VAL A 52 -9.41 -5.32 -22.09
CA VAL A 52 -8.94 -5.01 -20.74
C VAL A 52 -8.88 -3.51 -20.55
N LYS A 53 -9.81 -2.97 -19.78
CA LYS A 53 -9.98 -1.54 -19.48
C LYS A 53 -9.44 -1.25 -18.10
N VAL A 54 -8.79 -0.10 -17.93
CA VAL A 54 -8.32 0.34 -16.60
C VAL A 54 -9.39 1.22 -15.96
N VAL A 55 -9.88 0.80 -14.81
CA VAL A 55 -10.73 1.60 -13.92
C VAL A 55 -10.24 1.37 -12.50
N HIS A 56 -9.66 2.40 -11.90
CA HIS A 56 -9.10 2.32 -10.55
C HIS A 56 -10.20 2.03 -9.51
N ASN A 57 -9.81 1.47 -8.37
CA ASN A 57 -10.68 1.43 -7.21
C ASN A 57 -10.85 2.84 -6.63
N GLY A 58 -12.02 3.10 -6.09
CA GLY A 58 -12.33 4.36 -5.41
C GLY A 58 -12.10 4.30 -3.91
N ILE A 59 -12.17 5.48 -3.30
CA ILE A 59 -12.20 5.67 -1.86
C ILE A 59 -13.43 6.48 -1.47
N ASP A 60 -13.98 6.20 -0.29
CA ASP A 60 -14.99 7.03 0.33
C ASP A 60 -14.31 8.15 1.15
N SER A 61 -14.16 9.31 0.53
CA SER A 61 -13.48 10.47 1.13
C SER A 61 -14.25 11.13 2.29
N GLN A 62 -15.49 10.72 2.56
CA GLN A 62 -16.24 11.12 3.74
C GLN A 62 -15.93 10.22 4.95
N LEU A 63 -15.67 8.96 4.68
CA LEU A 63 -15.28 7.99 5.71
C LEU A 63 -13.77 8.03 5.99
N TRP A 64 -12.96 8.33 4.99
CA TRP A 64 -11.52 8.51 5.08
C TRP A 64 -11.20 10.01 4.97
N GLN A 65 -11.03 10.64 6.12
CA GLN A 65 -10.71 12.06 6.24
C GLN A 65 -9.94 12.31 7.53
N PRO A 66 -9.29 13.47 7.68
CA PRO A 66 -8.56 13.81 8.90
C PRO A 66 -9.43 13.67 10.13
N ASN A 67 -8.89 13.00 11.15
CA ASN A 67 -9.52 12.79 12.45
C ASN A 67 -8.50 13.14 13.55
N HIS A 68 -8.71 14.24 14.24
CA HIS A 68 -7.82 14.78 15.25
C HIS A 68 -8.10 14.26 16.67
N ASP A 69 -8.60 13.02 16.80
CA ASP A 69 -8.78 12.36 18.10
C ASP A 69 -7.44 11.89 18.68
N LEU A 70 -6.70 12.83 19.29
CA LEU A 70 -5.41 12.56 19.91
C LEU A 70 -5.51 11.70 21.17
N ASP A 71 -6.68 11.64 21.81
CA ASP A 71 -6.87 10.78 22.99
C ASP A 71 -6.84 9.30 22.57
N THR A 72 -7.48 8.96 21.46
CA THR A 72 -7.34 7.64 20.83
C THR A 72 -5.88 7.31 20.50
N VAL A 73 -5.15 8.24 19.91
CA VAL A 73 -3.72 8.04 19.55
C VAL A 73 -2.89 7.73 20.80
N ARG A 74 -3.03 8.54 21.85
CA ARG A 74 -2.32 8.34 23.13
C ARG A 74 -2.71 7.05 23.84
N SER A 75 -3.98 6.64 23.76
CA SER A 75 -4.47 5.39 24.37
C SER A 75 -3.80 4.15 23.79
N HIS A 76 -3.32 4.22 22.55
CA HIS A 76 -2.55 3.18 21.90
C HIS A 76 -1.03 3.29 22.13
N GLY A 77 -0.57 4.20 22.97
CA GLY A 77 0.84 4.35 23.32
C GLY A 77 1.67 5.15 22.31
N VAL A 78 1.01 5.86 21.39
CA VAL A 78 1.67 6.76 20.42
C VAL A 78 1.65 8.19 20.97
N ASP A 79 2.81 8.85 20.93
CA ASP A 79 2.96 10.26 21.29
C ASP A 79 2.72 11.12 20.05
N PRO A 80 1.61 11.87 19.95
CA PRO A 80 1.31 12.66 18.78
C PRO A 80 2.22 13.88 18.60
N ASP A 81 3.01 14.22 19.59
CA ASP A 81 3.95 15.36 19.55
C ASP A 81 5.33 14.94 19.00
N LYS A 82 5.54 13.66 18.70
CA LYS A 82 6.76 13.11 18.10
C LYS A 82 6.53 12.67 16.66
N PRO A 83 7.56 12.80 15.80
CA PRO A 83 7.47 12.28 14.45
C PRO A 83 7.27 10.76 14.47
N SER A 84 6.49 10.24 13.51
CA SER A 84 6.22 8.81 13.41
C SER A 84 6.10 8.34 11.97
N VAL A 85 6.58 7.12 11.74
CA VAL A 85 6.32 6.32 10.54
C VAL A 85 5.23 5.32 10.87
N ILE A 86 4.14 5.30 10.11
CA ILE A 86 3.04 4.35 10.31
C ILE A 86 2.90 3.38 9.13
N PHE A 87 2.69 2.12 9.46
CA PHE A 87 2.31 1.06 8.51
C PHE A 87 0.93 0.51 8.88
N VAL A 88 0.08 0.30 7.87
CA VAL A 88 -1.24 -0.33 8.04
C VAL A 88 -1.38 -1.46 7.03
N GLY A 89 -1.60 -2.69 7.50
CA GLY A 89 -1.81 -3.80 6.61
C GLY A 89 -1.67 -5.19 7.24
N ARG A 90 -1.93 -6.22 6.43
CA ARG A 90 -1.67 -7.61 6.83
C ARG A 90 -0.17 -7.91 6.83
N ILE A 91 0.25 -8.83 7.66
CA ILE A 91 1.63 -9.35 7.68
C ILE A 91 1.77 -10.40 6.59
N THR A 92 2.13 -9.94 5.38
CA THR A 92 2.31 -10.81 4.20
C THR A 92 3.62 -10.47 3.50
N ARG A 93 4.20 -11.43 2.76
CA ARG A 93 5.41 -11.18 1.96
C ARG A 93 5.21 -10.02 0.99
N GLN A 94 4.02 -9.91 0.39
CA GLN A 94 3.68 -8.86 -0.56
C GLN A 94 3.77 -7.45 0.04
N LYS A 95 3.43 -7.31 1.33
CA LYS A 95 3.40 -6.01 2.01
C LYS A 95 4.78 -5.50 2.45
N GLY A 96 5.82 -6.34 2.35
CA GLY A 96 7.20 -5.91 2.53
C GLY A 96 7.58 -5.42 3.93
N LEU A 97 6.77 -5.73 4.97
CA LEU A 97 7.01 -5.26 6.33
C LEU A 97 8.42 -5.57 6.87
N PRO A 98 9.06 -6.72 6.56
CA PRO A 98 10.45 -6.96 6.96
C PRO A 98 11.45 -5.92 6.42
N TYR A 99 11.26 -5.43 5.19
CA TYR A 99 12.13 -4.38 4.62
C TYR A 99 11.93 -3.05 5.36
N LEU A 100 10.68 -2.70 5.68
CA LEU A 100 10.38 -1.51 6.49
C LEU A 100 11.07 -1.56 7.85
N LEU A 101 10.94 -2.67 8.57
CA LEU A 101 11.54 -2.81 9.90
C LEU A 101 13.07 -2.70 9.86
N ARG A 102 13.71 -3.22 8.80
CA ARG A 102 15.14 -3.03 8.58
C ARG A 102 15.48 -1.59 8.26
N ALA A 103 14.72 -0.91 7.40
CA ALA A 103 14.92 0.49 7.06
C ALA A 103 14.73 1.42 8.29
N CYS A 104 13.80 1.09 9.17
CA CYS A 104 13.55 1.87 10.40
C CYS A 104 14.73 1.89 11.37
N ARG A 105 15.75 1.03 11.22
CA ARG A 105 16.98 1.08 12.03
C ARG A 105 17.76 2.38 11.80
N GLU A 106 17.68 2.92 10.58
CA GLU A 106 18.41 4.12 10.14
C GLU A 106 17.65 5.42 10.43
N LEU A 107 16.44 5.37 11.02
CA LEU A 107 15.69 6.56 11.41
C LEU A 107 16.27 7.22 12.67
N PRO A 108 16.12 8.54 12.86
CA PRO A 108 16.43 9.21 14.11
C PRO A 108 15.76 8.51 15.32
N PRO A 109 16.43 8.48 16.49
CA PRO A 109 15.95 7.67 17.63
C PRO A 109 14.64 8.18 18.25
N ASP A 110 14.25 9.41 18.00
CA ASP A 110 13.00 10.04 18.46
C ASP A 110 11.81 9.77 17.54
N VAL A 111 12.05 9.25 16.33
CA VAL A 111 10.98 8.85 15.41
C VAL A 111 10.31 7.56 15.90
N GLN A 112 9.01 7.60 16.08
CA GLN A 112 8.22 6.43 16.45
C GLN A 112 7.95 5.54 15.23
N VAL A 113 7.87 4.23 15.44
CA VAL A 113 7.46 3.23 14.44
C VAL A 113 6.15 2.62 14.89
N VAL A 114 5.09 2.87 14.13
CA VAL A 114 3.72 2.46 14.48
C VAL A 114 3.25 1.42 13.48
N LEU A 115 2.93 0.23 13.94
CA LEU A 115 2.51 -0.90 13.14
C LEU A 115 1.06 -1.26 13.48
N LEU A 116 0.13 -0.95 12.59
CA LEU A 116 -1.22 -1.49 12.61
C LEU A 116 -1.21 -2.73 11.71
N ALA A 117 -0.66 -3.84 12.24
CA ALA A 117 -0.28 -4.99 11.44
C ALA A 117 -0.67 -6.31 12.11
N GLY A 118 -1.51 -7.09 11.43
CA GLY A 118 -1.97 -8.39 11.90
C GLY A 118 -2.24 -9.36 10.74
N ALA A 119 -2.96 -10.44 11.04
CA ALA A 119 -3.37 -11.47 10.07
C ALA A 119 -2.21 -11.96 9.19
N PRO A 120 -1.20 -12.65 9.76
CA PRO A 120 -0.07 -13.18 9.00
C PRO A 120 -0.52 -14.28 8.03
N ASP A 121 0.09 -14.31 6.83
CA ASP A 121 -0.18 -15.37 5.84
C ASP A 121 0.42 -16.71 6.28
N THR A 122 1.59 -16.70 6.93
CA THR A 122 2.26 -17.91 7.42
C THR A 122 2.95 -17.66 8.78
N PRO A 123 3.21 -18.72 9.58
CA PRO A 123 3.97 -18.60 10.82
C PRO A 123 5.39 -18.05 10.61
N GLU A 124 6.03 -18.36 9.49
CA GLU A 124 7.41 -17.94 9.21
C GLU A 124 7.52 -16.43 9.04
N ILE A 125 6.60 -15.79 8.28
CA ILE A 125 6.60 -14.34 8.13
C ILE A 125 6.26 -13.65 9.47
N MET A 126 5.41 -14.26 10.29
CA MET A 126 5.09 -13.75 11.62
C MET A 126 6.34 -13.75 12.51
N ALA A 127 7.04 -14.88 12.57
CA ALA A 127 8.26 -15.02 13.37
C ALA A 127 9.37 -14.05 12.91
N GLU A 128 9.51 -13.81 11.59
CA GLU A 128 10.45 -12.83 11.05
C GLU A 128 10.10 -11.42 11.51
N VAL A 129 8.82 -11.02 11.42
CA VAL A 129 8.35 -9.69 11.84
C VAL A 129 8.48 -9.49 13.35
N GLU A 130 8.15 -10.50 14.14
CA GLU A 130 8.34 -10.48 15.60
C GLU A 130 9.82 -10.26 15.96
N GLY A 131 10.73 -11.06 15.38
CA GLY A 131 12.16 -10.95 15.61
C GLY A 131 12.72 -9.57 15.25
N LEU A 132 12.37 -9.03 14.09
CA LEU A 132 12.80 -7.69 13.65
C LEU A 132 12.22 -6.59 14.54
N THR A 133 10.99 -6.74 14.99
CA THR A 133 10.34 -5.76 15.88
C THR A 133 11.01 -5.75 17.27
N GLU A 134 11.29 -6.91 17.84
CA GLU A 134 12.01 -7.01 19.11
C GLU A 134 13.44 -6.46 19.00
N GLU A 135 14.15 -6.75 17.92
CA GLU A 135 15.46 -6.16 17.67
C GLU A 135 15.38 -4.63 17.60
N LEU A 136 14.38 -4.09 16.90
CA LEU A 136 14.18 -2.64 16.78
C LEU A 136 13.89 -2.01 18.16
N ARG A 137 13.15 -2.70 19.03
CA ARG A 137 12.85 -2.28 20.42
C ARG A 137 14.10 -2.22 21.31
N THR A 138 15.14 -2.99 21.00
CA THR A 138 16.41 -2.92 21.77
C THR A 138 17.20 -1.64 21.46
N THR A 139 17.00 -1.03 20.31
CA THR A 139 17.79 0.10 19.81
C THR A 139 17.05 1.43 19.86
N ARG A 140 15.69 1.41 19.96
CA ARG A 140 14.86 2.61 20.02
C ARG A 140 13.63 2.44 20.88
N ALA A 141 13.20 3.53 21.50
CA ALA A 141 11.87 3.65 22.11
C ALA A 141 10.82 3.99 21.03
N GLY A 142 9.53 3.83 21.38
CA GLY A 142 8.43 4.26 20.51
C GLY A 142 8.12 3.29 19.36
N VAL A 143 8.43 1.99 19.53
CA VAL A 143 7.98 0.94 18.63
C VAL A 143 6.64 0.39 19.12
N VAL A 144 5.56 0.86 18.54
CA VAL A 144 4.17 0.50 18.88
C VAL A 144 3.65 -0.49 17.83
N TRP A 145 3.23 -1.65 18.26
CA TRP A 145 2.63 -2.67 17.39
C TRP A 145 1.26 -3.07 17.92
N ILE A 146 0.24 -2.89 17.08
CA ILE A 146 -1.15 -3.21 17.34
C ILE A 146 -1.56 -4.29 16.33
N PRO A 147 -1.64 -5.56 16.75
CA PRO A 147 -1.94 -6.68 15.86
C PRO A 147 -3.43 -6.83 15.55
N GLU A 148 -4.30 -6.21 16.34
CA GLU A 148 -5.74 -6.28 16.17
C GLU A 148 -6.21 -5.33 15.07
N MET A 149 -7.32 -5.71 14.42
CA MET A 149 -7.99 -4.83 13.47
C MET A 149 -8.71 -3.71 14.22
N LEU A 150 -8.22 -2.49 14.09
CA LEU A 150 -8.84 -1.32 14.71
C LEU A 150 -10.10 -0.88 13.94
N PRO A 151 -11.10 -0.31 14.65
CA PRO A 151 -12.19 0.41 14.02
C PRO A 151 -11.68 1.56 13.15
N ARG A 152 -12.37 1.85 12.03
CA ARG A 152 -11.93 2.88 11.07
C ARG A 152 -11.66 4.24 11.72
N ALA A 153 -12.49 4.68 12.65
CA ALA A 153 -12.30 5.96 13.36
C ALA A 153 -10.96 6.01 14.10
N GLN A 154 -10.49 4.89 14.66
CA GLN A 154 -9.18 4.82 15.31
C GLN A 154 -8.06 4.79 14.26
N VAL A 155 -8.24 4.07 13.16
CA VAL A 155 -7.26 4.05 12.04
C VAL A 155 -7.08 5.46 11.46
N THR A 156 -8.17 6.20 11.21
CA THR A 156 -8.09 7.57 10.69
C THR A 156 -7.41 8.52 11.68
N ALA A 157 -7.65 8.38 13.00
CA ALA A 157 -6.95 9.16 14.01
C ALA A 157 -5.44 8.86 14.01
N MET A 158 -5.05 7.58 13.94
CA MET A 158 -3.66 7.18 13.87
C MET A 158 -2.96 7.66 12.59
N LEU A 159 -3.62 7.56 11.43
CA LEU A 159 -3.10 8.08 10.16
C LEU A 159 -2.94 9.60 10.21
N THR A 160 -3.95 10.33 10.75
CA THR A 160 -3.91 11.80 10.82
C THR A 160 -2.82 12.31 11.75
N ALA A 161 -2.51 11.59 12.81
CA ALA A 161 -1.48 11.98 13.76
C ALA A 161 -0.05 11.60 13.32
N ALA A 162 0.09 10.69 12.37
CA ALA A 162 1.40 10.24 11.90
C ALA A 162 2.10 11.29 11.02
N THR A 163 3.43 11.18 10.89
CA THR A 163 4.23 12.05 10.02
C THR A 163 4.28 11.55 8.60
N VAL A 164 4.37 10.23 8.40
CA VAL A 164 4.45 9.61 7.08
C VAL A 164 3.88 8.19 7.11
N PHE A 165 3.14 7.84 6.07
CA PHE A 165 2.69 6.47 5.81
C PHE A 165 3.73 5.72 5.00
N ALA A 166 4.10 4.52 5.45
CA ALA A 166 5.03 3.63 4.74
C ALA A 166 4.29 2.49 4.05
N CYS A 167 4.47 2.37 2.73
CA CYS A 167 3.94 1.27 1.90
C CYS A 167 5.09 0.54 1.18
N PRO A 168 5.85 -0.32 1.88
CA PRO A 168 7.00 -1.02 1.33
C PRO A 168 6.63 -2.25 0.50
N SER A 169 5.43 -2.27 -0.08
CA SER A 169 4.89 -3.42 -0.81
C SER A 169 5.79 -3.80 -1.99
N VAL A 170 6.13 -5.08 -2.09
CA VAL A 170 6.84 -5.62 -3.27
C VAL A 170 5.88 -6.04 -4.39
N TYR A 171 4.60 -6.04 -4.12
CA TYR A 171 3.54 -6.19 -5.10
C TYR A 171 2.25 -5.54 -4.58
N GLU A 172 1.67 -4.66 -5.39
CA GLU A 172 0.44 -3.96 -5.04
C GLU A 172 -0.40 -3.72 -6.31
N PRO A 173 -1.59 -4.30 -6.41
CA PRO A 173 -2.46 -4.10 -7.58
C PRO A 173 -2.82 -2.64 -7.85
N LEU A 174 -3.13 -1.87 -6.81
CA LEU A 174 -3.38 -0.43 -6.87
C LEU A 174 -2.79 0.31 -5.68
N GLY A 175 -3.03 -0.21 -4.45
CA GLY A 175 -2.59 0.45 -3.23
C GLY A 175 -3.68 1.32 -2.59
N ILE A 176 -4.85 0.75 -2.33
CA ILE A 176 -5.97 1.46 -1.66
C ILE A 176 -5.54 2.05 -0.32
N VAL A 177 -4.65 1.38 0.42
CA VAL A 177 -4.13 1.89 1.69
C VAL A 177 -3.37 3.22 1.54
N ASN A 178 -2.75 3.46 0.38
CA ASN A 178 -2.13 4.75 0.07
C ASN A 178 -3.20 5.84 -0.10
N LEU A 179 -4.32 5.52 -0.76
CA LEU A 179 -5.46 6.45 -0.88
C LEU A 179 -6.07 6.75 0.49
N GLU A 180 -6.14 5.76 1.39
CA GLU A 180 -6.63 5.93 2.76
C GLU A 180 -5.75 6.89 3.56
N ALA A 181 -4.42 6.73 3.46
CA ALA A 181 -3.45 7.62 4.08
C ALA A 181 -3.51 9.03 3.47
N MET A 182 -3.50 9.15 2.14
CA MET A 182 -3.60 10.42 1.41
C MET A 182 -4.90 11.16 1.75
N ALA A 183 -6.03 10.44 1.86
CA ALA A 183 -7.32 11.02 2.24
C ALA A 183 -7.32 11.58 3.68
N CYS A 184 -6.44 11.08 4.56
CA CYS A 184 -6.19 11.59 5.90
C CYS A 184 -5.10 12.70 5.94
N GLU A 185 -4.72 13.27 4.80
CA GLU A 185 -3.65 14.29 4.65
C GLU A 185 -2.26 13.78 5.04
N LEU A 186 -2.04 12.47 5.02
CA LEU A 186 -0.78 11.86 5.36
C LEU A 186 0.05 11.63 4.08
N PRO A 187 1.28 12.17 3.98
CA PRO A 187 2.16 11.89 2.86
C PRO A 187 2.62 10.43 2.87
N VAL A 188 2.96 9.91 1.71
CA VAL A 188 3.27 8.50 1.51
C VAL A 188 4.72 8.31 1.07
N VAL A 189 5.42 7.37 1.72
CA VAL A 189 6.64 6.75 1.19
C VAL A 189 6.26 5.35 0.73
N ALA A 190 6.35 5.07 -0.57
CA ALA A 190 5.89 3.81 -1.13
C ALA A 190 6.84 3.27 -2.19
N THR A 191 6.85 1.96 -2.36
CA THR A 191 7.60 1.29 -3.43
C THR A 191 6.97 1.59 -4.80
N ALA A 192 7.80 1.90 -5.79
CA ALA A 192 7.37 2.12 -7.18
C ALA A 192 7.04 0.78 -7.87
N THR A 193 5.98 0.09 -7.44
CA THR A 193 5.57 -1.21 -7.97
C THR A 193 4.06 -1.31 -8.22
N GLY A 194 3.68 -2.14 -9.19
CA GLY A 194 2.28 -2.38 -9.53
C GLY A 194 1.51 -1.10 -9.88
N GLY A 195 0.40 -0.86 -9.19
CA GLY A 195 -0.44 0.35 -9.38
C GLY A 195 -0.07 1.51 -8.45
N ILE A 196 0.93 1.37 -7.56
CA ILE A 196 1.31 2.44 -6.63
C ILE A 196 1.68 3.75 -7.34
N PRO A 197 2.48 3.75 -8.45
CA PRO A 197 2.81 4.98 -9.18
C PRO A 197 1.62 5.67 -9.85
N GLU A 198 0.49 4.98 -9.99
CA GLU A 198 -0.75 5.57 -10.50
C GLU A 198 -1.53 6.32 -9.40
N VAL A 199 -1.28 5.97 -8.13
CA VAL A 199 -1.87 6.59 -6.94
C VAL A 199 -0.99 7.70 -6.39
N VAL A 200 0.26 7.39 -6.07
CA VAL A 200 1.24 8.31 -5.49
C VAL A 200 2.05 8.96 -6.60
N VAL A 201 2.12 10.28 -6.61
CA VAL A 201 2.95 11.06 -7.54
C VAL A 201 4.23 11.45 -6.83
N ASP A 202 5.36 10.96 -7.35
CA ASP A 202 6.67 11.22 -6.76
C ASP A 202 7.00 12.71 -6.75
N GLY A 203 7.46 13.21 -5.60
CA GLY A 203 7.80 14.62 -5.42
C GLY A 203 6.60 15.58 -5.32
N GLU A 204 5.35 15.07 -5.36
CA GLU A 204 4.13 15.88 -5.24
C GLU A 204 3.21 15.41 -4.10
N THR A 205 2.93 14.11 -4.01
CA THR A 205 2.03 13.54 -2.99
C THR A 205 2.75 12.57 -2.05
N GLY A 206 4.03 12.31 -2.31
CA GLY A 206 4.87 11.40 -1.56
C GLY A 206 6.21 11.15 -2.22
N TRP A 207 6.88 10.12 -1.77
CA TRP A 207 8.16 9.63 -2.30
C TRP A 207 7.98 8.22 -2.84
N LEU A 208 8.42 7.99 -4.08
CA LEU A 208 8.44 6.66 -4.68
C LEU A 208 9.84 6.08 -4.60
N VAL A 209 9.96 4.96 -3.90
CA VAL A 209 11.20 4.20 -3.78
C VAL A 209 11.31 3.20 -4.93
N PRO A 210 12.33 3.28 -5.77
CA PRO A 210 12.51 2.35 -6.88
C PRO A 210 12.76 0.94 -6.36
N ILE A 211 12.36 -0.06 -7.13
CA ILE A 211 12.61 -1.45 -6.86
C ILE A 211 12.90 -2.21 -8.15
N GLU A 212 14.05 -2.85 -8.21
CA GLU A 212 14.33 -3.86 -9.23
C GLU A 212 13.99 -5.25 -8.66
N GLN A 213 13.19 -6.02 -9.39
CA GLN A 213 12.63 -7.27 -8.90
C GLN A 213 13.10 -8.46 -9.71
N VAL A 214 13.32 -9.61 -9.04
CA VAL A 214 13.62 -10.87 -9.73
C VAL A 214 12.43 -11.29 -10.63
N GLU A 215 12.75 -11.88 -11.78
CA GLU A 215 11.73 -12.22 -12.81
C GLU A 215 10.97 -13.54 -12.51
N ASP A 216 10.96 -13.99 -11.27
CA ASP A 216 10.25 -15.22 -10.84
C ASP A 216 8.81 -15.00 -10.45
N GLY A 217 8.35 -13.76 -10.45
CA GLY A 217 7.00 -13.35 -10.08
C GLY A 217 6.75 -13.26 -8.57
N THR A 218 7.76 -13.43 -7.72
CA THR A 218 7.65 -13.24 -6.26
C THR A 218 7.60 -11.78 -5.86
N GLY A 219 8.18 -10.90 -6.69
CA GLY A 219 8.34 -9.49 -6.35
C GLY A 219 9.55 -9.22 -5.44
N THR A 220 10.36 -10.24 -5.15
CA THR A 220 11.57 -10.09 -4.33
C THR A 220 12.53 -9.07 -4.97
N PRO A 221 13.11 -8.12 -4.21
CA PRO A 221 14.15 -7.23 -4.73
C PRO A 221 15.36 -8.02 -5.20
N VAL A 222 15.96 -7.61 -6.32
CA VAL A 222 17.25 -8.18 -6.79
C VAL A 222 18.34 -7.90 -5.76
N ASP A 223 18.37 -6.69 -5.22
CA ASP A 223 19.24 -6.27 -4.13
C ASP A 223 18.41 -5.76 -2.95
N PRO A 224 18.12 -6.63 -1.96
CA PRO A 224 17.33 -6.25 -0.78
C PRO A 224 18.00 -5.18 0.09
N ASP A 225 19.33 -5.13 0.15
CA ASP A 225 20.05 -4.18 0.99
C ASP A 225 19.99 -2.77 0.38
N THR A 226 20.17 -2.64 -0.94
CA THR A 226 19.95 -1.37 -1.64
C THR A 226 18.50 -0.92 -1.50
N PHE A 227 17.52 -1.80 -1.67
CA PHE A 227 16.10 -1.44 -1.49
C PHE A 227 15.80 -0.95 -0.07
N VAL A 228 16.37 -1.58 0.96
CA VAL A 228 16.23 -1.14 2.36
C VAL A 228 16.88 0.21 2.58
N ALA A 229 18.05 0.47 1.99
CA ALA A 229 18.74 1.76 2.10
C ALA A 229 17.93 2.90 1.44
N ASP A 230 17.43 2.67 0.22
CA ASP A 230 16.60 3.66 -0.50
C ASP A 230 15.30 3.96 0.26
N LEU A 231 14.68 2.93 0.86
CA LEU A 231 13.50 3.09 1.71
C LEU A 231 13.83 3.92 2.97
N ALA A 232 14.96 3.66 3.60
CA ALA A 232 15.42 4.42 4.76
C ALA A 232 15.69 5.88 4.41
N GLU A 233 16.33 6.15 3.25
CA GLU A 233 16.57 7.51 2.75
C GLU A 233 15.25 8.29 2.56
N ALA A 234 14.28 7.67 1.87
CA ALA A 234 12.98 8.30 1.62
C ALA A 234 12.21 8.58 2.93
N LEU A 235 12.23 7.64 3.89
CA LEU A 235 11.62 7.83 5.21
C LEU A 235 12.31 8.94 6.00
N ASN A 236 13.66 9.00 5.99
CA ASN A 236 14.42 10.07 6.62
C ASN A 236 14.10 11.43 6.01
N ALA A 237 14.00 11.53 4.68
CA ALA A 237 13.60 12.75 4.00
C ALA A 237 12.20 13.22 4.45
N ALA A 238 11.26 12.29 4.57
CA ALA A 238 9.88 12.59 4.99
C ALA A 238 9.79 13.07 6.43
N VAL A 239 10.53 12.47 7.38
CA VAL A 239 10.47 12.86 8.80
C VAL A 239 11.29 14.12 9.09
N SER A 240 12.32 14.42 8.29
CA SER A 240 13.20 15.57 8.50
C SER A 240 12.66 16.88 7.93
N ASP A 241 11.87 16.83 6.84
CA ASP A 241 11.26 18.00 6.20
C ASP A 241 9.73 17.98 6.39
N GLN A 242 9.30 18.39 7.57
CA GLN A 242 7.88 18.42 7.93
C GLN A 242 7.06 19.39 7.05
N ALA A 243 7.66 20.47 6.57
CA ALA A 243 6.96 21.41 5.69
C ALA A 243 6.63 20.75 4.34
N ARG A 244 7.59 20.05 3.75
CA ARG A 244 7.41 19.28 2.51
C ARG A 244 6.45 18.11 2.72
N ALA A 245 6.60 17.36 3.81
CA ALA A 245 5.70 16.27 4.17
C ALA A 245 4.25 16.76 4.25
N ARG A 246 4.00 17.87 4.95
CA ARG A 246 2.65 18.46 5.04
C ARG A 246 2.12 18.92 3.67
N ALA A 247 2.95 19.54 2.83
CA ALA A 247 2.54 19.93 1.48
C ALA A 247 2.13 18.72 0.65
N PHE A 248 2.89 17.63 0.72
CA PHE A 248 2.56 16.37 0.04
C PHE A 248 1.29 15.72 0.57
N GLY A 249 1.05 15.76 1.89
CA GLY A 249 -0.18 15.27 2.49
C GLY A 249 -1.43 15.99 1.96
N LEU A 250 -1.38 17.34 1.92
CA LEU A 250 -2.47 18.16 1.38
C LEU A 250 -2.72 17.89 -0.12
N ALA A 251 -1.66 17.82 -0.92
CA ALA A 251 -1.75 17.48 -2.33
C ALA A 251 -2.29 16.05 -2.53
N GLY A 252 -1.85 15.11 -1.67
CA GLY A 252 -2.33 13.74 -1.65
C GLY A 252 -3.83 13.66 -1.41
N ARG A 253 -4.35 14.40 -0.41
CA ARG A 253 -5.79 14.46 -0.16
C ARG A 253 -6.57 15.03 -1.34
N ALA A 254 -6.12 16.13 -1.91
CA ALA A 254 -6.76 16.71 -3.09
C ALA A 254 -6.86 15.66 -4.21
N ARG A 255 -5.74 14.98 -4.51
CA ARG A 255 -5.71 13.92 -5.53
C ARG A 255 -6.65 12.75 -5.20
N ALA A 256 -6.67 12.26 -3.94
CA ALA A 256 -7.54 11.17 -3.52
C ALA A 256 -9.03 11.52 -3.70
N VAL A 257 -9.42 12.73 -3.33
CA VAL A 257 -10.81 13.23 -3.46
C VAL A 257 -11.19 13.45 -4.93
N ASP A 258 -10.36 14.12 -5.70
CA ASP A 258 -10.70 14.54 -7.05
C ASP A 258 -10.65 13.39 -8.06
N SER A 259 -9.65 12.50 -7.93
CA SER A 259 -9.36 11.48 -8.95
C SER A 259 -9.82 10.08 -8.56
N PHE A 260 -9.97 9.79 -7.26
CA PHE A 260 -10.25 8.45 -6.74
C PHE A 260 -11.50 8.37 -5.85
N SER A 261 -12.35 9.41 -5.80
CA SER A 261 -13.65 9.28 -5.15
C SER A 261 -14.53 8.25 -5.87
N TRP A 262 -15.41 7.56 -5.13
CA TRP A 262 -16.35 6.62 -5.74
C TRP A 262 -17.24 7.26 -6.82
N ALA A 263 -17.52 8.56 -6.72
CA ALA A 263 -18.23 9.28 -7.78
C ALA A 263 -17.43 9.32 -9.08
N SER A 264 -16.16 9.75 -9.01
CA SER A 264 -15.24 9.79 -10.17
C SER A 264 -15.02 8.40 -10.79
N ILE A 265 -14.90 7.36 -9.95
CA ILE A 265 -14.73 5.98 -10.41
C ILE A 265 -16.02 5.41 -11.02
N GLY A 266 -17.17 5.79 -10.46
CA GLY A 266 -18.50 5.41 -10.99
C GLY A 266 -18.70 5.90 -12.43
N ASP A 267 -18.33 7.14 -12.71
CA ASP A 267 -18.41 7.71 -14.06
C ASP A 267 -17.52 6.92 -15.05
N ARG A 268 -16.27 6.60 -14.67
CA ARG A 268 -15.38 5.79 -15.50
C ARG A 268 -15.91 4.37 -15.74
N THR A 269 -16.54 3.79 -14.72
CA THR A 269 -17.17 2.46 -14.86
C THR A 269 -18.36 2.51 -15.81
N LEU A 270 -19.15 3.57 -15.74
CA LEU A 270 -20.28 3.80 -16.66
C LEU A 270 -19.80 3.92 -18.10
N GLU A 271 -18.68 4.58 -18.37
CA GLU A 271 -18.10 4.66 -19.71
C GLU A 271 -17.71 3.28 -20.27
N VAL A 272 -17.19 2.38 -19.40
CA VAL A 272 -16.94 0.99 -19.83
C VAL A 272 -18.24 0.30 -20.22
N TYR A 273 -19.31 0.42 -19.44
CA TYR A 273 -20.61 -0.15 -19.79
C TYR A 273 -21.17 0.41 -21.10
N LYS A 274 -21.13 1.73 -21.31
CA LYS A 274 -21.55 2.35 -22.57
C LYS A 274 -20.76 1.80 -23.74
N SER A 275 -19.43 1.68 -23.61
CA SER A 275 -18.57 1.16 -24.67
C SER A 275 -18.88 -0.28 -25.08
N VAL A 276 -19.38 -1.09 -24.14
CA VAL A 276 -19.76 -2.48 -24.36
C VAL A 276 -21.16 -2.59 -24.95
N LEU A 277 -22.08 -1.71 -24.57
CA LEU A 277 -23.47 -1.73 -25.02
C LEU A 277 -23.67 -0.98 -26.34
N GLY A 278 -22.68 -0.25 -26.82
CA GLY A 278 -22.77 0.56 -28.03
C GLY A 278 -23.63 1.81 -27.84
N ALA A 279 -23.70 2.32 -26.62
CA ALA A 279 -24.53 3.46 -26.22
C ALA A 279 -23.72 4.76 -26.09
#